data_ad2cfda1b67561581610a07742b5499d
#
_entry.id   ad2cfda1b67561581610a07742b5499d
#
_cell.length_a   1.000
_cell.length_b   1.000
_cell.length_c   1.000
_cell.angle_alpha   90.00
_cell.angle_beta   90.00
_cell.angle_gamma   90.00
#
_symmetry.space_group_name_H-M   'P 1'
#
loop_
_entity.id
_entity.type
_entity.pdbx_description
1 polymer ?
#
loop_
_entity_poly.entity_id
_entity_poly.type
_entity_poly.pdbx_seq_one_letter_code
_entity_poly.pdbx_strand_id
1 'polypeptide(L)'
;YGTVSRYGLIAYGSSLDQIGPLCKDVTDCATIMEVIASHDKKDSTSVERKDTDFTSALVDDVAGMRIGIPRDYFGEGLDPQVKEAVLSKES
;
A
#
# COMPACT_ATOMS: atom_id res chain seq x y z
N TYR A 1 -6.62 -4.96 -2.95
CA TYR A 1 -7.11 -6.31 -2.75
C TYR A 1 -6.78 -7.18 -3.95
N GLY A 2 -6.25 -8.37 -3.72
CA GLY A 2 -5.90 -9.32 -4.79
C GLY A 2 -4.58 -9.05 -5.50
N THR A 3 -3.87 -7.98 -5.19
CA THR A 3 -2.56 -7.69 -5.78
C THR A 3 -1.49 -8.70 -5.35
N VAL A 4 -1.53 -9.10 -4.07
CA VAL A 4 -0.69 -10.15 -3.51
C VAL A 4 -1.58 -11.36 -3.20
N SER A 5 -1.10 -12.58 -3.55
CA SER A 5 -1.85 -13.80 -3.28
C SER A 5 -2.12 -13.98 -1.79
N ARG A 6 -3.34 -14.39 -1.46
CA ARG A 6 -3.73 -14.76 -0.10
C ARG A 6 -3.82 -16.26 0.12
N TYR A 7 -3.35 -17.05 -0.85
CA TYR A 7 -3.36 -18.50 -0.73
C TYR A 7 -2.51 -18.95 0.47
N GLY A 8 -3.11 -19.77 1.33
CA GLY A 8 -2.47 -20.21 2.57
C GLY A 8 -2.67 -19.28 3.76
N LEU A 9 -3.24 -18.09 3.57
CA LEU A 9 -3.57 -17.18 4.66
C LEU A 9 -4.86 -17.61 5.35
N ILE A 10 -4.83 -17.74 6.67
CA ILE A 10 -6.04 -17.93 7.46
C ILE A 10 -6.75 -16.58 7.56
N ALA A 11 -7.98 -16.50 7.05
CA ALA A 11 -8.73 -15.25 7.02
C ALA A 11 -9.08 -14.77 8.42
N TYR A 12 -8.81 -13.48 8.70
CA TYR A 12 -9.22 -12.78 9.90
C TYR A 12 -10.31 -11.75 9.58
N GLY A 13 -10.04 -10.84 8.64
CA GLY A 13 -10.97 -9.83 8.17
C GLY A 13 -11.63 -10.18 6.83
N SER A 14 -11.51 -11.42 6.38
CA SER A 14 -12.09 -11.91 5.12
C SER A 14 -11.68 -11.04 3.93
N SER A 15 -12.63 -10.35 3.28
CA SER A 15 -12.36 -9.50 2.12
C SER A 15 -11.49 -8.26 2.42
N LEU A 16 -11.20 -7.99 3.68
CA LEU A 16 -10.35 -6.88 4.11
C LEU A 16 -8.89 -7.29 4.32
N ASP A 17 -8.59 -8.59 4.32
CA ASP A 17 -7.23 -9.06 4.53
C ASP A 17 -6.37 -8.73 3.32
N GLN A 18 -5.23 -8.08 3.56
CA GLN A 18 -4.24 -7.77 2.55
C GLN A 18 -2.85 -8.06 3.07
N ILE A 19 -2.07 -8.79 2.28
CA ILE A 19 -0.68 -9.10 2.59
C ILE A 19 0.20 -8.00 1.99
N GLY A 20 1.18 -7.56 2.75
CA GLY A 20 2.16 -6.58 2.28
C GLY A 20 3.46 -6.66 3.08
N PRO A 21 4.52 -6.05 2.58
CA PRO A 21 5.82 -6.06 3.25
C PRO A 21 5.92 -5.01 4.36
N LEU A 22 6.75 -5.28 5.37
CA LEU A 22 7.20 -4.33 6.38
C LEU A 22 8.70 -4.17 6.21
N CYS A 23 9.15 -2.98 5.84
CA CYS A 23 10.54 -2.73 5.46
C CYS A 23 11.09 -1.48 6.15
N LYS A 24 12.42 -1.34 6.14
CA LYS A 24 13.09 -0.17 6.72
C LYS A 24 13.02 1.05 5.82
N ASP A 25 12.93 0.86 4.51
CA ASP A 25 12.84 1.96 3.56
C ASP A 25 11.91 1.62 2.37
N VAL A 26 11.61 2.62 1.57
CA VAL A 26 10.68 2.49 0.43
C VAL A 26 11.29 1.66 -0.69
N THR A 27 12.61 1.72 -0.90
CA THR A 27 13.30 0.95 -1.93
C THR A 27 13.16 -0.55 -1.67
N ASP A 28 13.37 -0.99 -0.44
CA ASP A 28 13.18 -2.39 -0.05
C ASP A 28 11.73 -2.81 -0.24
N CYS A 29 10.79 -1.97 0.14
CA CYS A 29 9.36 -2.23 -0.03
C CYS A 29 9.01 -2.43 -1.50
N ALA A 30 9.46 -1.55 -2.39
CA ALA A 30 9.22 -1.67 -3.82
C ALA A 30 9.82 -2.94 -4.42
N THR A 31 11.03 -3.30 -3.98
CA THR A 31 11.74 -4.51 -4.43
C THR A 31 10.98 -5.78 -4.05
N ILE A 32 10.50 -5.85 -2.80
CA ILE A 32 9.70 -6.99 -2.34
C ILE A 32 8.36 -7.05 -3.07
N MET A 33 7.71 -5.91 -3.27
CA MET A 33 6.44 -5.86 -3.99
C MET A 33 6.55 -6.38 -5.42
N GLU A 34 7.65 -6.15 -6.11
CA GLU A 34 7.87 -6.71 -7.45
C GLU A 34 7.84 -8.23 -7.47
N VAL A 35 8.28 -8.86 -6.38
CA VAL A 35 8.29 -10.31 -6.27
C VAL A 35 6.92 -10.86 -5.88
N ILE A 36 6.26 -10.26 -4.89
CA ILE A 36 5.02 -10.80 -4.31
C ILE A 36 3.75 -10.36 -5.01
N ALA A 37 3.77 -9.25 -5.75
CA ALA A 37 2.60 -8.75 -6.50
C ALA A 37 2.47 -9.48 -7.84
N SER A 38 2.16 -10.76 -7.78
CA SER A 38 2.02 -11.61 -8.96
C SER A 38 0.69 -12.35 -8.94
N HIS A 39 0.19 -12.73 -10.13
CA HIS A 39 -1.02 -13.51 -10.23
C HIS A 39 -0.81 -14.93 -9.74
N ASP A 40 -1.69 -15.39 -8.86
CA ASP A 40 -1.68 -16.75 -8.33
C ASP A 40 -2.98 -17.46 -8.72
N LYS A 41 -2.87 -18.48 -9.55
CA LYS A 41 -4.01 -19.28 -9.99
C LYS A 41 -4.69 -20.05 -8.86
N LYS A 42 -4.01 -20.26 -7.74
CA LYS A 42 -4.56 -20.94 -6.57
C LYS A 42 -5.44 -20.04 -5.71
N ASP A 43 -5.33 -18.73 -5.87
CA ASP A 43 -6.16 -17.74 -5.19
C ASP A 43 -7.15 -17.15 -6.19
N SER A 44 -8.44 -17.47 -6.02
CA SER A 44 -9.49 -16.99 -6.92
C SER A 44 -9.67 -15.46 -6.87
N THR A 45 -9.19 -14.81 -5.83
CA THR A 45 -9.25 -13.35 -5.68
C THR A 45 -8.01 -12.63 -6.21
N SER A 46 -7.00 -13.39 -6.64
CA SER A 46 -5.76 -12.83 -7.18
C SER A 46 -6.02 -12.09 -8.49
N VAL A 47 -5.51 -10.86 -8.58
CA VAL A 47 -5.66 -10.00 -9.74
C VAL A 47 -4.43 -10.11 -10.63
N GLU A 48 -4.64 -10.23 -11.92
CA GLU A 48 -3.54 -10.15 -12.89
C GLU A 48 -3.23 -8.68 -13.19
N ARG A 49 -2.04 -8.23 -12.80
CA ARG A 49 -1.55 -6.88 -13.06
C ARG A 49 -0.55 -6.89 -14.21
N LYS A 50 -0.69 -5.91 -15.10
CA LYS A 50 0.26 -5.73 -16.22
C LYS A 50 1.51 -4.98 -15.79
N ASP A 51 1.37 -4.08 -14.81
CA ASP A 51 2.47 -3.24 -14.31
C ASP A 51 2.84 -3.70 -12.90
N THR A 52 3.99 -4.36 -12.79
CA THR A 52 4.58 -4.83 -11.53
C THR A 52 5.98 -4.27 -11.31
N ASP A 53 6.39 -3.30 -12.11
CA ASP A 53 7.69 -2.63 -11.99
C ASP A 53 7.59 -1.47 -10.99
N PHE A 54 7.64 -1.81 -9.69
CA PHE A 54 7.50 -0.82 -8.63
C PHE A 54 8.78 -0.01 -8.41
N THR A 55 9.95 -0.58 -8.67
CA THR A 55 11.22 0.12 -8.44
C THR A 55 11.44 1.26 -9.42
N SER A 56 10.90 1.18 -10.62
CA SER A 56 10.98 2.27 -11.60
C SER A 56 10.19 3.51 -11.19
N ALA A 57 9.23 3.35 -10.27
CA ALA A 57 8.44 4.47 -9.73
C ALA A 57 9.17 5.24 -8.62
N LEU A 58 10.32 4.76 -8.15
CA LEU A 58 11.14 5.45 -7.16
C LEU A 58 11.78 6.70 -7.78
N VAL A 59 11.45 7.86 -7.23
CA VAL A 59 11.94 9.16 -7.70
C VAL A 59 12.45 9.99 -6.53
N ASP A 60 13.39 10.89 -6.80
CA ASP A 60 14.00 11.73 -5.75
C ASP A 60 13.13 12.91 -5.37
N ASP A 61 12.18 13.30 -6.22
CA ASP A 61 11.33 14.46 -6.01
C ASP A 61 9.88 14.15 -6.39
N VAL A 62 8.97 14.61 -5.54
CA VAL A 62 7.52 14.46 -5.73
C VAL A 62 6.82 15.81 -5.96
N ALA A 63 7.57 16.86 -6.27
CA ALA A 63 7.01 18.17 -6.54
C ALA A 63 5.98 18.10 -7.68
N GLY A 64 4.83 18.73 -7.48
CA GLY A 64 3.74 18.70 -8.44
C GLY A 64 2.84 17.45 -8.36
N MET A 65 3.16 16.48 -7.50
CA MET A 65 2.29 15.34 -7.28
C MET A 65 1.01 15.78 -6.55
N ARG A 66 -0.12 15.25 -6.98
CA ARG A 66 -1.41 15.55 -6.35
C ARG A 66 -1.69 14.54 -5.25
N ILE A 67 -1.81 15.02 -4.02
CA ILE A 67 -2.10 14.20 -2.84
C ILE A 67 -3.52 14.48 -2.39
N GLY A 68 -4.32 13.43 -2.24
CA GLY A 68 -5.69 13.54 -1.72
C GLY A 68 -5.71 13.35 -0.20
N ILE A 69 -6.48 14.22 0.48
CA ILE A 69 -6.71 14.13 1.93
C ILE A 69 -8.17 13.74 2.15
N PRO A 70 -8.46 12.44 2.48
CA PRO A 70 -9.83 12.03 2.73
C PRO A 70 -10.39 12.71 3.99
N ARG A 71 -11.47 13.42 3.84
CA ARG A 71 -12.07 14.19 4.94
C ARG A 71 -12.44 13.31 6.13
N ASP A 72 -12.94 12.11 5.87
CA ASP A 72 -13.39 11.18 6.90
C ASP A 72 -12.27 10.65 7.80
N TYR A 73 -11.02 10.71 7.33
CA TYR A 73 -9.86 10.26 8.11
C TYR A 73 -9.44 11.28 9.17
N PHE A 74 -9.92 12.51 9.07
CA PHE A 74 -9.56 13.63 9.96
C PHE A 74 -10.76 14.09 10.78
N GLY A 75 -11.64 13.16 11.20
CA GLY A 75 -12.78 13.44 12.04
C GLY A 75 -12.40 13.77 13.49
N GLU A 76 -13.41 14.08 14.31
CA GLU A 76 -13.21 14.51 15.70
C GLU A 76 -12.49 13.49 16.60
N GLY A 77 -12.57 12.19 16.29
CA GLY A 77 -11.93 11.12 17.05
C GLY A 77 -10.43 10.97 16.81
N LEU A 78 -9.86 11.73 15.87
CA LEU A 78 -8.43 11.64 15.57
C LEU A 78 -7.61 12.40 16.59
N ASP A 79 -6.55 11.78 17.11
CA ASP A 79 -5.58 12.41 18.01
C ASP A 79 -4.94 13.65 17.32
N PRO A 80 -4.96 14.83 17.97
CA PRO A 80 -4.39 16.04 17.36
C PRO A 80 -2.92 15.94 16.99
N GLN A 81 -2.12 15.20 17.74
CA GLN A 81 -0.70 14.99 17.43
C GLN A 81 -0.52 14.16 16.15
N VAL A 82 -1.37 13.15 15.96
CA VAL A 82 -1.35 12.33 14.72
C VAL A 82 -1.76 13.18 13.53
N LYS A 83 -2.82 13.96 13.67
CA LYS A 83 -3.27 14.87 12.61
C LYS A 83 -2.17 15.85 12.18
N GLU A 84 -1.52 16.49 13.14
CA GLU A 84 -0.42 17.42 12.88
C GLU A 84 0.76 16.74 12.18
N ALA A 85 1.15 15.55 12.66
CA ALA A 85 2.25 14.80 12.08
C ALA A 85 2.00 14.40 10.63
N VAL A 86 0.79 13.99 10.30
CA VAL A 86 0.42 13.60 8.93
C VAL A 86 0.39 14.83 8.02
N LEU A 87 -0.33 15.88 8.41
CA LEU A 87 -0.48 17.09 7.58
C LEU A 87 0.83 17.85 7.36
N SER A 88 1.77 17.79 8.31
CA SER A 88 3.07 18.46 8.17
C SER A 88 3.95 17.83 7.07
N LYS A 89 3.66 16.62 6.63
CA LYS A 89 4.41 15.94 5.56
C LYS A 89 3.89 16.28 4.16
N GLU A 90 2.77 16.97 4.08
CA GLU A 90 2.13 17.32 2.81
C GLU A 90 2.50 18.74 2.32
N SER A 91 3.17 19.48 3.15
CA SER A 91 3.58 20.86 2.82
C SER A 91 4.97 20.93 2.17
#